data_3601851794191578dbe7ff1ae0a07546
#
_entry.id   3601851794191578dbe7ff1ae0a07546
#
_cell.length_a   1.000
_cell.length_b   1.000
_cell.length_c   1.000
_cell.angle_alpha   90.00
_cell.angle_beta   90.00
_cell.angle_gamma   90.00
#
_symmetry.space_group_name_H-M   'P 1'
#
loop_
_entity.id
_entity.type
_entity.pdbx_description
1 polymer ?
#
loop_
_entity_poly.entity_id
_entity_poly.type
_entity_poly.pdbx_seq_one_letter_code
_entity_poly.pdbx_strand_id
1 'polypeptide(L)'
;MNLTQGLIVSCQALPDEPLHSSFIMGKMALAAKQGGAVGIRANTKADILAIKKEMDLPVIGIVKRDYDNSSVFITATQKEVDELIESGCEVIAMDATLRERPAEDLETLVQYIRKAAPDVEIMADIATVEEAQNAERLGFDYIGTTLHGYTEQTTGQVLYANDFAFLKDVLANVSQKVIAEGNVITPEMLKTVMDLGVYAAVVGGAITRPRDITKRFVKMIEEE
;
A
#
# COMPACT_ATOMS: atom_id res chain seq x y z
N MET A 1 -10.70 10.56 9.74
CA MET A 1 -11.41 10.61 8.42
C MET A 1 -11.25 9.22 7.83
N ASN A 2 -12.31 8.55 7.38
CA ASN A 2 -12.22 7.16 6.91
C ASN A 2 -11.92 7.12 5.42
N LEU A 3 -11.26 6.05 4.96
CA LEU A 3 -11.10 5.78 3.53
C LEU A 3 -12.47 5.63 2.86
N THR A 4 -12.58 6.14 1.64
CA THR A 4 -13.76 5.98 0.79
C THR A 4 -13.43 5.15 -0.45
N GLN A 5 -14.45 4.64 -1.13
CA GLN A 5 -14.26 3.90 -2.38
C GLN A 5 -13.64 4.80 -3.47
N GLY A 6 -12.67 4.27 -4.21
CA GLY A 6 -12.08 4.95 -5.34
C GLY A 6 -10.56 4.77 -5.48
N LEU A 7 -9.95 5.73 -6.16
CA LEU A 7 -8.51 5.72 -6.41
C LEU A 7 -7.73 6.30 -5.23
N ILE A 8 -6.79 5.52 -4.71
CA ILE A 8 -5.77 5.94 -3.77
C ILE A 8 -4.46 6.11 -4.55
N VAL A 9 -3.78 7.23 -4.39
CA VAL A 9 -2.50 7.46 -5.06
C VAL A 9 -1.34 7.21 -4.10
N SER A 10 -0.41 6.35 -4.50
CA SER A 10 0.80 6.07 -3.72
C SER A 10 1.87 7.13 -4.03
N CYS A 11 2.12 8.02 -3.08
CA CYS A 11 3.13 9.07 -3.14
C CYS A 11 4.36 8.62 -2.34
N GLN A 12 5.27 7.92 -2.98
CA GLN A 12 6.48 7.38 -2.38
C GLN A 12 7.65 7.54 -3.35
N ALA A 13 8.82 7.93 -2.82
CA ALA A 13 10.08 7.92 -3.54
C ALA A 13 11.17 7.33 -2.64
N LEU A 14 11.98 6.41 -3.18
CA LEU A 14 13.11 5.82 -2.47
C LEU A 14 14.31 6.79 -2.48
N PRO A 15 15.30 6.62 -1.57
CA PRO A 15 16.44 7.52 -1.45
C PRO A 15 17.27 7.71 -2.73
N ASP A 16 17.26 6.73 -3.63
CA ASP A 16 17.94 6.77 -4.93
C ASP A 16 17.09 7.38 -6.07
N GLU A 17 15.85 7.74 -5.79
CA GLU A 17 14.95 8.30 -6.81
C GLU A 17 15.05 9.84 -6.85
N PRO A 18 14.99 10.44 -8.06
CA PRO A 18 15.15 11.89 -8.24
C PRO A 18 14.14 12.76 -7.49
N LEU A 19 12.97 12.21 -7.20
CA LEU A 19 11.89 12.91 -6.51
C LEU A 19 11.86 12.63 -5.00
N HIS A 20 12.92 12.03 -4.42
CA HIS A 20 13.00 11.76 -2.99
C HIS A 20 13.07 13.06 -2.18
N SER A 21 11.91 13.52 -1.72
CA SER A 21 11.75 14.73 -0.91
C SER A 21 10.34 14.78 -0.32
N SER A 22 10.23 15.01 0.97
CA SER A 22 8.92 15.16 1.63
C SER A 22 8.13 16.37 1.09
N PHE A 23 8.82 17.44 0.68
CA PHE A 23 8.18 18.57 0.01
C PHE A 23 7.56 18.15 -1.33
N ILE A 24 8.29 17.37 -2.13
CA ILE A 24 7.80 16.87 -3.43
C ILE A 24 6.62 15.91 -3.20
N MET A 25 6.71 15.00 -2.22
CA MET A 25 5.59 14.09 -1.90
C MET A 25 4.34 14.85 -1.47
N GLY A 26 4.47 15.94 -0.71
CA GLY A 26 3.37 16.83 -0.37
C GLY A 26 2.69 17.44 -1.60
N LYS A 27 3.48 17.98 -2.55
CA LYS A 27 2.94 18.57 -3.80
C LYS A 27 2.31 17.52 -4.71
N MET A 28 2.87 16.32 -4.76
CA MET A 28 2.34 15.20 -5.52
C MET A 28 0.98 14.74 -4.96
N ALA A 29 0.87 14.64 -3.63
CA ALA A 29 -0.39 14.32 -2.97
C ALA A 29 -1.47 15.39 -3.21
N LEU A 30 -1.11 16.67 -3.18
CA LEU A 30 -2.02 17.77 -3.53
C LEU A 30 -2.51 17.64 -4.97
N ALA A 31 -1.61 17.37 -5.92
CA ALA A 31 -1.98 17.16 -7.33
C ALA A 31 -2.89 15.94 -7.51
N ALA A 32 -2.63 14.84 -6.79
CA ALA A 32 -3.49 13.66 -6.80
C ALA A 32 -4.89 13.98 -6.26
N LYS A 33 -5.01 14.73 -5.16
CA LYS A 33 -6.30 15.22 -4.63
C LYS A 33 -7.05 16.06 -5.67
N GLN A 34 -6.37 17.00 -6.33
CA GLN A 34 -6.97 17.83 -7.37
C GLN A 34 -7.42 16.99 -8.59
N GLY A 35 -6.76 15.87 -8.84
CA GLY A 35 -7.13 14.88 -9.85
C GLY A 35 -8.29 13.96 -9.45
N GLY A 36 -8.79 14.06 -8.22
CA GLY A 36 -9.93 13.27 -7.74
C GLY A 36 -9.56 12.00 -6.96
N ALA A 37 -8.32 11.84 -6.52
CA ALA A 37 -7.96 10.77 -5.58
C ALA A 37 -8.75 10.91 -4.27
N VAL A 38 -9.11 9.78 -3.68
CA VAL A 38 -9.88 9.71 -2.42
C VAL A 38 -9.02 9.43 -1.18
N GLY A 39 -7.75 9.10 -1.39
CA GLY A 39 -6.77 8.83 -0.34
C GLY A 39 -5.35 8.83 -0.90
N ILE A 40 -4.40 8.87 0.00
CA ILE A 40 -2.96 8.83 -0.32
C ILE A 40 -2.33 7.66 0.44
N ARG A 41 -1.43 6.93 -0.20
CA ARG A 41 -0.53 6.01 0.49
C ARG A 41 0.87 6.62 0.52
N ALA A 42 1.50 6.69 1.69
CA ALA A 42 2.78 7.38 1.88
C ALA A 42 3.73 6.59 2.78
N ASN A 43 5.03 6.75 2.51
CA ASN A 43 6.10 6.14 3.29
C ASN A 43 6.76 7.20 4.18
N THR A 44 7.09 6.83 5.41
CA THR A 44 7.74 7.63 6.46
C THR A 44 6.86 8.69 7.14
N LYS A 45 7.12 8.89 8.42
CA LYS A 45 6.50 9.96 9.23
C LYS A 45 6.72 11.35 8.59
N ALA A 46 7.92 11.61 8.05
CA ALA A 46 8.26 12.91 7.48
C ALA A 46 7.41 13.24 6.24
N ASP A 47 7.24 12.27 5.34
CA ASP A 47 6.42 12.44 4.14
C ASP A 47 4.95 12.60 4.50
N ILE A 48 4.43 11.77 5.43
CA ILE A 48 3.04 11.86 5.89
C ILE A 48 2.74 13.24 6.48
N LEU A 49 3.61 13.77 7.34
CA LEU A 49 3.45 15.10 7.92
C LEU A 49 3.48 16.21 6.86
N ALA A 50 4.34 16.09 5.84
CA ALA A 50 4.39 17.03 4.72
C ALA A 50 3.13 16.97 3.86
N ILE A 51 2.63 15.77 3.56
CA ILE A 51 1.40 15.53 2.82
C ILE A 51 0.19 16.11 3.56
N LYS A 52 0.05 15.85 4.85
CA LYS A 52 -1.08 16.35 5.67
C LYS A 52 -1.09 17.87 5.83
N LYS A 53 0.02 18.58 5.60
CA LYS A 53 0.06 20.06 5.53
C LYS A 53 -0.51 20.60 4.22
N GLU A 54 -0.46 19.84 3.14
CA GLU A 54 -0.89 20.27 1.80
C GLU A 54 -2.33 19.90 1.48
N MET A 55 -2.88 18.87 2.11
CA MET A 55 -4.21 18.35 1.80
C MET A 55 -4.85 17.62 2.99
N ASP A 56 -6.16 17.35 2.92
CA ASP A 56 -6.99 16.78 3.97
C ASP A 56 -7.61 15.41 3.63
N LEU A 57 -7.05 14.68 2.63
CA LEU A 57 -7.47 13.30 2.37
C LEU A 57 -6.90 12.34 3.43
N PRO A 58 -7.57 11.20 3.68
CA PRO A 58 -7.01 10.16 4.53
C PRO A 58 -5.71 9.59 3.96
N VAL A 59 -4.77 9.28 4.85
CA VAL A 59 -3.46 8.75 4.49
C VAL A 59 -3.30 7.34 5.03
N ILE A 60 -2.94 6.41 4.14
CA ILE A 60 -2.42 5.09 4.50
C ILE A 60 -0.91 5.25 4.70
N GLY A 61 -0.47 5.16 5.94
CA GLY A 61 0.93 5.28 6.30
C GLY A 61 1.64 3.94 6.33
N ILE A 62 2.88 3.92 5.84
CA ILE A 62 3.84 2.83 6.01
C ILE A 62 5.20 3.39 6.43
N VAL A 63 6.03 2.55 7.00
CA VAL A 63 7.47 2.81 7.12
C VAL A 63 8.22 1.62 6.58
N LYS A 64 9.00 1.83 5.52
CA LYS A 64 9.90 0.82 4.97
C LYS A 64 11.24 0.89 5.70
N ARG A 65 11.66 -0.25 6.23
CA ARG A 65 12.95 -0.41 6.91
C ARG A 65 13.45 -1.84 6.73
N ASP A 66 14.68 -1.97 6.28
CA ASP A 66 15.33 -3.27 6.12
C ASP A 66 15.90 -3.76 7.45
N TYR A 67 15.88 -5.06 7.64
CA TYR A 67 16.39 -5.77 8.81
C TYR A 67 17.25 -6.94 8.37
N ASP A 68 18.45 -7.09 8.99
CA ASP A 68 19.39 -8.15 8.63
C ASP A 68 18.86 -9.57 8.89
N ASN A 69 17.92 -9.71 9.84
CA ASN A 69 17.35 -10.98 10.26
C ASN A 69 15.95 -11.26 9.71
N SER A 70 15.42 -10.46 8.78
CA SER A 70 14.08 -10.66 8.24
C SER A 70 13.92 -10.05 6.86
N SER A 71 13.11 -10.70 6.02
CA SER A 71 12.68 -10.16 4.72
C SER A 71 11.41 -9.30 4.81
N VAL A 72 10.82 -9.17 5.99
CA VAL A 72 9.69 -8.27 6.25
C VAL A 72 10.23 -6.84 6.41
N PHE A 73 9.74 -5.92 5.58
CA PHE A 73 10.28 -4.55 5.52
C PHE A 73 9.23 -3.43 5.56
N ILE A 74 7.93 -3.75 5.50
CA ILE A 74 6.85 -2.75 5.59
C ILE A 74 6.28 -2.76 6.99
N THR A 75 6.52 -1.70 7.77
CA THR A 75 6.01 -1.54 9.15
C THR A 75 6.25 -2.82 9.95
N ALA A 76 7.53 -3.21 10.04
CA ALA A 76 7.91 -4.54 10.47
C ALA A 76 7.87 -4.73 12.00
N THR A 77 8.02 -3.66 12.78
CA THR A 77 8.12 -3.70 14.25
C THR A 77 7.27 -2.62 14.91
N GLN A 78 7.17 -2.67 16.23
CA GLN A 78 6.52 -1.63 17.03
C GLN A 78 7.13 -0.23 16.76
N LYS A 79 8.43 -0.14 16.49
CA LYS A 79 9.09 1.13 16.19
C LYS A 79 8.46 1.87 15.02
N GLU A 80 8.21 1.17 13.90
CA GLU A 80 7.56 1.77 12.74
C GLU A 80 6.09 2.11 13.03
N VAL A 81 5.42 1.30 13.83
CA VAL A 81 4.05 1.59 14.29
C VAL A 81 4.01 2.88 15.09
N ASP A 82 4.92 3.10 16.03
CA ASP A 82 5.01 4.33 16.83
C ASP A 82 5.25 5.56 15.94
N GLU A 83 6.16 5.46 14.97
CA GLU A 83 6.40 6.53 13.99
C GLU A 83 5.13 6.88 13.19
N LEU A 84 4.30 5.89 12.85
CA LEU A 84 3.05 6.09 12.13
C LEU A 84 1.94 6.66 13.02
N ILE A 85 1.81 6.20 14.26
CA ILE A 85 0.89 6.80 15.24
C ILE A 85 1.21 8.29 15.42
N GLU A 86 2.49 8.63 15.60
CA GLU A 86 2.95 10.00 15.74
C GLU A 86 2.76 10.85 14.47
N SER A 87 2.70 10.24 13.29
CA SER A 87 2.43 10.93 12.02
C SER A 87 0.98 11.38 11.90
N GLY A 88 0.07 10.77 12.67
CA GLY A 88 -1.36 11.02 12.61
C GLY A 88 -2.00 10.53 11.31
N CYS A 89 -1.47 9.49 10.65
CA CYS A 89 -2.14 8.84 9.52
C CYS A 89 -3.44 8.16 9.98
N GLU A 90 -4.39 8.05 9.08
CA GLU A 90 -5.71 7.47 9.36
C GLU A 90 -5.70 5.93 9.30
N VAL A 91 -4.80 5.37 8.49
CA VAL A 91 -4.64 3.92 8.34
C VAL A 91 -3.16 3.56 8.47
N ILE A 92 -2.83 2.57 9.27
CA ILE A 92 -1.49 1.96 9.34
C ILE A 92 -1.51 0.70 8.50
N ALA A 93 -0.70 0.66 7.43
CA ALA A 93 -0.49 -0.55 6.66
C ALA A 93 0.81 -1.24 7.08
N MET A 94 0.77 -2.57 7.13
CA MET A 94 1.90 -3.39 7.50
C MET A 94 1.95 -4.68 6.70
N ASP A 95 3.14 -5.21 6.53
CA ASP A 95 3.38 -6.54 6.01
C ASP A 95 2.64 -7.56 6.88
N ALA A 96 1.67 -8.24 6.31
CA ALA A 96 0.86 -9.25 6.98
C ALA A 96 1.09 -10.66 6.40
N THR A 97 2.25 -10.85 5.78
CA THR A 97 2.67 -12.18 5.30
C THR A 97 3.02 -13.10 6.47
N LEU A 98 3.08 -14.40 6.18
CA LEU A 98 3.48 -15.43 7.15
C LEU A 98 5.00 -15.55 7.33
N ARG A 99 5.77 -14.64 6.74
CA ARG A 99 7.24 -14.60 6.88
C ARG A 99 7.64 -14.27 8.31
N GLU A 100 8.81 -14.78 8.73
CA GLU A 100 9.37 -14.47 10.05
C GLU A 100 9.66 -12.96 10.15
N ARG A 101 9.17 -12.33 11.21
CA ARG A 101 9.36 -10.90 11.47
C ARG A 101 10.64 -10.65 12.27
N PRO A 102 11.21 -9.42 12.20
CA PRO A 102 12.47 -9.13 12.88
C PRO A 102 12.36 -9.03 14.40
N ALA A 103 11.17 -8.82 14.93
CA ALA A 103 10.90 -8.68 16.36
C ALA A 103 9.52 -9.26 16.72
N GLU A 104 8.53 -8.41 17.03
CA GLU A 104 7.19 -8.84 17.46
C GLU A 104 6.46 -9.59 16.33
N ASP A 105 5.65 -10.59 16.68
CA ASP A 105 4.75 -11.24 15.74
C ASP A 105 3.58 -10.30 15.31
N LEU A 106 2.91 -10.67 14.23
CA LEU A 106 1.86 -9.85 13.63
C LEU A 106 0.68 -9.61 14.58
N GLU A 107 0.27 -10.64 15.34
CA GLU A 107 -0.85 -10.55 16.28
C GLU A 107 -0.53 -9.57 17.42
N THR A 108 0.69 -9.63 17.96
CA THR A 108 1.17 -8.70 18.99
C THR A 108 1.15 -7.25 18.49
N LEU A 109 1.59 -6.99 17.25
CA LEU A 109 1.56 -5.65 16.66
C LEU A 109 0.12 -5.15 16.45
N VAL A 110 -0.79 -6.00 15.99
CA VAL A 110 -2.21 -5.64 15.84
C VAL A 110 -2.82 -5.27 17.19
N GLN A 111 -2.59 -6.08 18.22
CA GLN A 111 -3.08 -5.80 19.57
C GLN A 111 -2.49 -4.51 20.14
N TYR A 112 -1.21 -4.26 19.86
CA TYR A 112 -0.54 -3.02 20.27
C TYR A 112 -1.22 -1.79 19.63
N ILE A 113 -1.45 -1.79 18.31
CA ILE A 113 -2.08 -0.67 17.61
C ILE A 113 -3.49 -0.44 18.15
N ARG A 114 -4.30 -1.50 18.29
CA ARG A 114 -5.68 -1.39 18.81
C ARG A 114 -5.73 -0.78 20.20
N LYS A 115 -4.69 -0.99 21.03
CA LYS A 115 -4.60 -0.42 22.37
C LYS A 115 -4.05 1.02 22.36
N ALA A 116 -2.99 1.27 21.58
CA ALA A 116 -2.27 2.55 21.57
C ALA A 116 -2.99 3.64 20.74
N ALA A 117 -3.70 3.23 19.68
CA ALA A 117 -4.37 4.12 18.73
C ALA A 117 -5.72 3.50 18.27
N PRO A 118 -6.73 3.41 19.13
CA PRO A 118 -7.97 2.67 18.85
C PRO A 118 -8.78 3.23 17.68
N ASP A 119 -8.58 4.49 17.33
CA ASP A 119 -9.27 5.16 16.22
C ASP A 119 -8.57 5.00 14.87
N VAL A 120 -7.37 4.39 14.83
CA VAL A 120 -6.61 4.15 13.61
C VAL A 120 -7.04 2.82 12.99
N GLU A 121 -7.40 2.85 11.71
CA GLU A 121 -7.67 1.62 10.95
C GLU A 121 -6.37 0.93 10.55
N ILE A 122 -6.40 -0.39 10.35
CA ILE A 122 -5.23 -1.17 9.93
C ILE A 122 -5.46 -1.88 8.61
N MET A 123 -4.42 -1.86 7.76
CA MET A 123 -4.41 -2.53 6.46
C MET A 123 -3.33 -3.60 6.42
N ALA A 124 -3.70 -4.78 5.97
CA ALA A 124 -2.80 -5.91 5.77
C ALA A 124 -2.23 -5.89 4.35
N ASP A 125 -0.93 -5.79 4.19
CA ASP A 125 -0.24 -6.02 2.91
C ASP A 125 0.05 -7.51 2.78
N ILE A 126 -0.65 -8.19 1.85
CA ILE A 126 -0.57 -9.65 1.66
C ILE A 126 -0.03 -10.04 0.28
N ALA A 127 0.46 -11.28 0.18
CA ALA A 127 0.93 -11.90 -1.06
C ALA A 127 0.10 -13.13 -1.46
N THR A 128 -0.61 -13.76 -0.51
CA THR A 128 -1.37 -15.01 -0.72
C THR A 128 -2.78 -14.93 -0.12
N VAL A 129 -3.67 -15.83 -0.55
CA VAL A 129 -5.04 -15.92 0.01
C VAL A 129 -5.01 -16.38 1.47
N GLU A 130 -4.09 -17.27 1.83
CA GLU A 130 -3.92 -17.73 3.22
C GLU A 130 -3.58 -16.55 4.15
N GLU A 131 -2.70 -15.65 3.71
CA GLU A 131 -2.35 -14.44 4.44
C GLU A 131 -3.55 -13.48 4.57
N ALA A 132 -4.38 -13.36 3.52
CA ALA A 132 -5.61 -12.57 3.57
C ALA A 132 -6.59 -13.10 4.61
N GLN A 133 -6.80 -14.42 4.67
CA GLN A 133 -7.66 -15.06 5.67
C GLN A 133 -7.08 -14.91 7.09
N ASN A 134 -5.76 -15.02 7.25
CA ASN A 134 -5.11 -14.77 8.53
C ASN A 134 -5.28 -13.32 8.99
N ALA A 135 -5.13 -12.35 8.09
CA ALA A 135 -5.34 -10.94 8.38
C ALA A 135 -6.80 -10.65 8.79
N GLU A 136 -7.79 -11.24 8.11
CA GLU A 136 -9.20 -11.15 8.52
C GLU A 136 -9.40 -11.71 9.94
N ARG A 137 -8.84 -12.88 10.24
CA ARG A 137 -8.89 -13.50 11.58
C ARG A 137 -8.28 -12.60 12.67
N LEU A 138 -7.20 -11.89 12.35
CA LEU A 138 -6.52 -10.96 13.26
C LEU A 138 -7.26 -9.62 13.40
N GLY A 139 -8.29 -9.37 12.61
CA GLY A 139 -9.13 -8.18 12.72
C GLY A 139 -8.58 -6.95 12.00
N PHE A 140 -7.89 -7.12 10.87
CA PHE A 140 -7.57 -6.02 9.97
C PHE A 140 -8.83 -5.43 9.35
N ASP A 141 -8.84 -4.11 9.11
CA ASP A 141 -9.96 -3.39 8.50
C ASP A 141 -9.93 -3.48 6.97
N TYR A 142 -8.72 -3.58 6.40
CA TYR A 142 -8.48 -3.66 4.97
C TYR A 142 -7.48 -4.76 4.63
N ILE A 143 -7.68 -5.40 3.47
CA ILE A 143 -6.76 -6.39 2.88
C ILE A 143 -6.21 -5.84 1.57
N GLY A 144 -4.90 -5.59 1.50
CA GLY A 144 -4.21 -5.06 0.32
C GLY A 144 -3.37 -6.12 -0.38
N THR A 145 -3.51 -6.25 -1.68
CA THR A 145 -2.75 -7.21 -2.51
C THR A 145 -1.30 -6.77 -2.80
N THR A 146 -0.77 -5.87 -1.99
CA THR A 146 0.48 -5.11 -2.17
C THR A 146 1.70 -5.98 -2.42
N LEU A 147 1.82 -7.09 -1.70
CA LEU A 147 3.01 -7.94 -1.71
C LEU A 147 2.93 -9.11 -2.69
N HIS A 148 1.83 -9.26 -3.42
CA HIS A 148 1.72 -10.27 -4.48
C HIS A 148 2.72 -9.99 -5.60
N GLY A 149 3.61 -10.95 -5.85
CA GLY A 149 4.75 -10.83 -6.77
C GLY A 149 6.05 -10.36 -6.13
N TYR A 150 6.03 -9.96 -4.86
CA TYR A 150 7.19 -9.39 -4.14
C TYR A 150 7.71 -10.26 -2.99
N THR A 151 7.14 -11.44 -2.79
CA THR A 151 7.63 -12.43 -1.83
C THR A 151 8.28 -13.61 -2.57
N GLU A 152 9.09 -14.43 -1.88
CA GLU A 152 9.72 -15.60 -2.49
C GLU A 152 8.68 -16.54 -3.13
N GLN A 153 7.53 -16.76 -2.46
CA GLN A 153 6.46 -17.61 -2.93
C GLN A 153 5.74 -17.10 -4.18
N THR A 154 5.72 -15.80 -4.38
CA THR A 154 4.94 -15.16 -5.45
C THR A 154 5.82 -14.40 -6.44
N THR A 155 7.15 -14.52 -6.34
CA THR A 155 8.11 -13.83 -7.20
C THR A 155 7.76 -13.97 -8.69
N GLY A 156 7.71 -12.83 -9.37
CA GLY A 156 7.42 -12.76 -10.80
C GLY A 156 5.93 -12.85 -11.17
N GLN A 157 5.05 -13.06 -10.21
CA GLN A 157 3.60 -12.98 -10.43
C GLN A 157 3.17 -11.51 -10.50
N VAL A 158 2.11 -11.25 -11.25
CA VAL A 158 1.52 -9.90 -11.39
C VAL A 158 0.02 -9.99 -11.15
N LEU A 159 -0.55 -8.93 -10.57
CA LEU A 159 -1.96 -8.90 -10.17
C LEU A 159 -2.92 -9.17 -11.34
N TYR A 160 -2.58 -8.72 -12.55
CA TYR A 160 -3.43 -8.89 -13.74
C TYR A 160 -3.27 -10.25 -14.44
N ALA A 161 -2.39 -11.13 -13.95
CA ALA A 161 -2.22 -12.46 -14.54
C ALA A 161 -3.53 -13.26 -14.52
N ASN A 162 -3.77 -14.05 -15.59
CA ASN A 162 -4.93 -14.90 -15.70
C ASN A 162 -6.26 -14.18 -15.39
N ASP A 163 -6.42 -12.97 -15.94
CA ASP A 163 -7.62 -12.16 -15.75
C ASP A 163 -7.91 -11.87 -14.27
N PHE A 164 -6.87 -11.40 -13.56
CA PHE A 164 -6.92 -11.06 -12.14
C PHE A 164 -7.33 -12.24 -11.23
N ALA A 165 -6.92 -13.46 -11.56
CA ALA A 165 -7.31 -14.66 -10.82
C ALA A 165 -7.02 -14.55 -9.33
N PHE A 166 -5.81 -14.11 -8.94
CA PHE A 166 -5.44 -13.91 -7.54
C PHE A 166 -6.39 -12.94 -6.80
N LEU A 167 -6.69 -11.80 -7.42
CA LEU A 167 -7.60 -10.81 -6.83
C LEU A 167 -9.00 -11.38 -6.65
N LYS A 168 -9.50 -12.13 -7.63
CA LYS A 168 -10.80 -12.82 -7.55
C LYS A 168 -10.82 -13.86 -6.43
N ASP A 169 -9.73 -14.61 -6.25
CA ASP A 169 -9.58 -15.59 -5.18
C ASP A 169 -9.57 -14.89 -3.80
N VAL A 170 -8.86 -13.78 -3.64
CA VAL A 170 -8.90 -13.00 -2.40
C VAL A 170 -10.33 -12.53 -2.10
N LEU A 171 -11.00 -11.90 -3.07
CA LEU A 171 -12.38 -11.42 -2.93
C LEU A 171 -13.38 -12.52 -2.57
N ALA A 172 -13.16 -13.75 -3.05
CA ALA A 172 -14.03 -14.89 -2.75
C ALA A 172 -13.78 -15.50 -1.38
N ASN A 173 -12.63 -15.25 -0.75
CA ASN A 173 -12.19 -15.92 0.48
C ASN A 173 -12.16 -15.04 1.73
N VAL A 174 -12.41 -13.73 1.60
CA VAL A 174 -12.48 -12.79 2.73
C VAL A 174 -13.74 -11.93 2.64
N SER A 175 -14.25 -11.50 3.78
CA SER A 175 -15.38 -10.56 3.87
C SER A 175 -14.93 -9.11 4.13
N GLN A 176 -13.67 -8.90 4.45
CA GLN A 176 -13.08 -7.60 4.67
C GLN A 176 -12.98 -6.77 3.38
N LYS A 177 -12.86 -5.46 3.54
CA LYS A 177 -12.67 -4.53 2.43
C LYS A 177 -11.33 -4.80 1.73
N VAL A 178 -11.37 -5.25 0.48
CA VAL A 178 -10.16 -5.51 -0.33
C VAL A 178 -9.74 -4.23 -1.05
N ILE A 179 -8.45 -3.91 -0.97
CA ILE A 179 -7.78 -2.82 -1.71
C ILE A 179 -6.83 -3.45 -2.73
N ALA A 180 -7.11 -3.27 -4.03
CA ALA A 180 -6.23 -3.74 -5.07
C ALA A 180 -4.96 -2.87 -5.13
N GLU A 181 -3.80 -3.45 -4.90
CA GLU A 181 -2.50 -2.79 -5.04
C GLU A 181 -1.51 -3.75 -5.69
N GLY A 182 -0.66 -3.23 -6.55
CA GLY A 182 0.34 -3.98 -7.30
C GLY A 182 0.02 -4.04 -8.78
N ASN A 183 0.89 -3.43 -9.59
CA ASN A 183 0.84 -3.48 -11.05
C ASN A 183 -0.48 -3.02 -11.71
N VAL A 184 -1.27 -2.16 -11.07
CA VAL A 184 -2.35 -1.41 -11.72
C VAL A 184 -1.70 -0.21 -12.43
N ILE A 185 -1.53 -0.31 -13.75
CA ILE A 185 -0.68 0.61 -14.52
C ILE A 185 -1.43 1.41 -15.58
N THR A 186 -2.68 1.08 -15.87
CA THR A 186 -3.53 1.83 -16.81
C THR A 186 -4.90 2.16 -16.19
N PRO A 187 -5.59 3.19 -16.70
CA PRO A 187 -6.97 3.50 -16.28
C PRO A 187 -7.94 2.35 -16.51
N GLU A 188 -7.76 1.56 -17.58
CA GLU A 188 -8.60 0.41 -17.90
C GLU A 188 -8.42 -0.71 -16.87
N MET A 189 -7.17 -0.97 -16.43
CA MET A 189 -6.92 -1.91 -15.34
C MET A 189 -7.56 -1.44 -14.03
N LEU A 190 -7.47 -0.14 -13.72
CA LEU A 190 -8.15 0.44 -12.55
C LEU A 190 -9.66 0.20 -12.64
N LYS A 191 -10.27 0.48 -13.79
CA LYS A 191 -11.70 0.21 -14.00
C LYS A 191 -12.02 -1.26 -13.78
N THR A 192 -11.22 -2.17 -14.35
CA THR A 192 -11.42 -3.63 -14.21
C THR A 192 -11.39 -4.06 -12.74
N VAL A 193 -10.40 -3.66 -11.95
CA VAL A 193 -10.34 -4.05 -10.54
C VAL A 193 -11.51 -3.47 -9.73
N MET A 194 -11.95 -2.25 -10.02
CA MET A 194 -13.13 -1.66 -9.38
C MET A 194 -14.42 -2.43 -9.75
N ASP A 195 -14.57 -2.83 -11.03
CA ASP A 195 -15.72 -3.62 -11.50
C ASP A 195 -15.74 -5.04 -10.87
N LEU A 196 -14.58 -5.59 -10.49
CA LEU A 196 -14.49 -6.85 -9.74
C LEU A 196 -14.99 -6.73 -8.28
N GLY A 197 -15.22 -5.51 -7.79
CA GLY A 197 -15.82 -5.29 -6.48
C GLY A 197 -14.83 -4.97 -5.36
N VAL A 198 -13.61 -4.56 -5.66
CA VAL A 198 -12.70 -4.06 -4.62
C VAL A 198 -13.24 -2.79 -3.99
N TYR A 199 -12.91 -2.55 -2.73
CA TYR A 199 -13.30 -1.32 -2.04
C TYR A 199 -12.60 -0.09 -2.62
N ALA A 200 -11.30 -0.19 -2.87
CA ALA A 200 -10.48 0.86 -3.48
C ALA A 200 -9.31 0.24 -4.23
N ALA A 201 -8.60 1.05 -5.00
CA ALA A 201 -7.36 0.61 -5.63
C ALA A 201 -6.24 1.64 -5.45
N VAL A 202 -5.03 1.14 -5.21
CA VAL A 202 -3.81 1.96 -5.08
C VAL A 202 -3.06 1.95 -6.39
N VAL A 203 -2.76 3.14 -6.92
CA VAL A 203 -1.89 3.32 -8.07
C VAL A 203 -0.66 4.15 -7.67
N GLY A 204 0.52 3.58 -7.87
CA GLY A 204 1.80 4.21 -7.54
C GLY A 204 2.55 4.68 -8.78
N GLY A 205 3.54 3.90 -9.22
CA GLY A 205 4.50 4.26 -10.26
C GLY A 205 3.91 4.66 -11.62
N ALA A 206 2.64 4.33 -11.89
CA ALA A 206 1.93 4.78 -13.07
C ALA A 206 1.53 6.26 -13.02
N ILE A 207 1.48 6.85 -11.82
CA ILE A 207 1.11 8.27 -11.61
C ILE A 207 2.29 9.07 -11.05
N THR A 208 3.00 8.52 -10.07
CA THR A 208 3.92 9.27 -9.21
C THR A 208 5.40 9.07 -9.52
N ARG A 209 5.75 8.23 -10.51
CA ARG A 209 7.14 7.99 -10.93
C ARG A 209 7.38 8.38 -12.39
N PRO A 210 7.61 9.66 -12.70
CA PRO A 210 7.87 10.12 -14.06
C PRO A 210 9.00 9.35 -14.74
N ARG A 211 10.06 8.97 -14.00
CA ARG A 211 11.15 8.11 -14.51
C ARG A 211 10.62 6.81 -15.12
N ASP A 212 9.76 6.10 -14.40
CA ASP A 212 9.26 4.79 -14.83
C ASP A 212 8.18 4.94 -15.92
N ILE A 213 7.42 6.03 -15.87
CA ILE A 213 6.47 6.39 -16.92
C ILE A 213 7.24 6.66 -18.21
N THR A 214 8.28 7.51 -18.18
CA THR A 214 9.13 7.83 -19.33
C THR A 214 9.77 6.58 -19.92
N LYS A 215 10.33 5.67 -19.09
CA LYS A 215 10.89 4.41 -19.57
C LYS A 215 9.90 3.57 -20.38
N ARG A 216 8.62 3.53 -19.96
CA ARG A 216 7.58 2.79 -20.69
C ARG A 216 7.33 3.38 -22.08
N PHE A 217 7.32 4.71 -22.20
CA PHE A 217 7.18 5.37 -23.51
C PHE A 217 8.40 5.11 -24.41
N VAL A 218 9.62 5.26 -23.86
CA VAL A 218 10.86 5.02 -24.60
C VAL A 218 10.92 3.58 -25.11
N LYS A 219 10.61 2.61 -24.25
CA LYS A 219 10.61 1.19 -24.63
C LYS A 219 9.74 0.90 -25.86
N MET A 220 8.58 1.54 -25.97
CA MET A 220 7.65 1.33 -27.10
C MET A 220 8.19 1.81 -28.46
N ILE A 221 9.19 2.67 -28.48
CA ILE A 221 9.81 3.15 -29.73
C ILE A 221 11.18 2.52 -30.00
N GLU A 222 11.72 1.75 -29.04
CA GLU A 222 12.99 1.02 -29.17
C GLU A 222 12.77 -0.47 -29.50
N GLU A 223 11.58 -1.01 -29.27
CA GLU A 223 11.20 -2.37 -29.66
C GLU A 223 10.83 -2.36 -31.14
N GLU A 224 11.76 -2.81 -32.04
CA GLU A 224 11.53 -3.17 -33.45
C GLU A 224 10.96 -4.60 -33.59
#